data_65d80293d7daba34c0da88206161f87c
#
_entry.id   65d80293d7daba34c0da88206161f87c
#
_cell.length_a   1.000
_cell.length_b   1.000
_cell.length_c   1.000
_cell.angle_alpha   90.00
_cell.angle_beta   90.00
_cell.angle_gamma   90.00
#
_symmetry.space_group_name_H-M   'P 1'
#
loop_
_entity.id
_entity.type
_entity.pdbx_description
1 polymer ?
#
loop_
_entity_poly.entity_id
_entity_poly.type
_entity_poly.pdbx_seq_one_letter_code
_entity_poly.pdbx_strand_id
1 'polypeptide(L)'
;MAINRILAAIVAAAVLAIAPAAMAGPALLFEPSNGAVLYAEDADTQWHPASLTKIMTAYVTFSAIRDGTLTLDTKIECSKLANSQGPTKVGLAVGATMTVETALQALIMKSANDVAVMLAEAVSGSHEAFVDYMNGMAGRLGMTRTKFANANGLPDHEQVTTARDMAKLAAAVVRDFPQYAYMWSMREMRVGKLQLHTHNGLLTNYPGGDGMKTGFICDSGFNMVASATRDGRKLIAVIFGEATAHDRSVRAANLLQHGFETHEWKSFFGVQTLNALPVDENAKMVVSKPGRVISPVCGTAGRAVAKVKRHQIVAGDSGAHARHVRAKRPGSAVVR
;
A
#
# COMPACT_ATOMS: atom_id res chain seq x y z
N MET A 1 -7.69 17.66 -55.79
CA MET A 1 -8.56 17.77 -54.57
C MET A 1 -8.58 16.53 -53.71
N ALA A 2 -8.40 15.29 -54.18
CA ALA A 2 -8.43 14.08 -53.39
C ALA A 2 -7.18 13.91 -52.46
N ILE A 3 -5.98 14.27 -52.92
CA ILE A 3 -4.71 14.12 -52.19
C ILE A 3 -4.69 14.97 -50.90
N ASN A 4 -5.21 16.22 -50.98
CA ASN A 4 -5.24 17.11 -49.80
C ASN A 4 -6.23 16.62 -48.69
N ARG A 5 -7.26 15.87 -49.06
CA ARG A 5 -8.20 15.30 -48.09
C ARG A 5 -7.63 14.08 -47.38
N ILE A 6 -6.78 13.30 -48.05
CA ILE A 6 -6.09 12.15 -47.45
C ILE A 6 -4.98 12.62 -46.49
N LEU A 7 -4.21 13.63 -46.85
CA LEU A 7 -3.20 14.22 -45.95
C LEU A 7 -3.86 14.81 -44.69
N ALA A 8 -4.98 15.52 -44.82
CA ALA A 8 -5.71 16.09 -43.70
C ALA A 8 -6.25 15.03 -42.76
N ALA A 9 -6.72 13.89 -43.30
CA ALA A 9 -7.22 12.76 -42.49
C ALA A 9 -6.08 12.05 -41.74
N ILE A 10 -4.88 11.93 -42.30
CA ILE A 10 -3.71 11.33 -41.66
C ILE A 10 -3.19 12.20 -40.52
N VAL A 11 -3.15 13.53 -40.72
CA VAL A 11 -2.74 14.49 -39.67
C VAL A 11 -3.75 14.52 -38.52
N ALA A 12 -5.07 14.46 -38.80
CA ALA A 12 -6.10 14.41 -37.78
C ALA A 12 -6.05 13.10 -36.96
N ALA A 13 -5.71 11.97 -37.60
CA ALA A 13 -5.55 10.68 -36.90
C ALA A 13 -4.30 10.65 -36.02
N ALA A 14 -3.22 11.34 -36.39
CA ALA A 14 -1.98 11.41 -35.60
C ALA A 14 -2.11 12.29 -34.33
N VAL A 15 -2.98 13.30 -34.33
CA VAL A 15 -3.20 14.19 -33.19
C VAL A 15 -4.09 13.53 -32.11
N LEU A 16 -4.88 12.51 -32.44
CA LEU A 16 -5.77 11.79 -31.52
C LEU A 16 -5.06 10.72 -30.69
N ALA A 17 -3.77 10.45 -30.92
CA ALA A 17 -3.03 9.37 -30.27
C ALA A 17 -2.18 9.80 -29.05
N ILE A 18 -2.17 11.10 -28.69
CA ILE A 18 -1.47 11.58 -27.49
C ILE A 18 -2.52 11.76 -26.38
N ALA A 19 -3.15 10.69 -25.97
CA ALA A 19 -3.73 10.64 -24.65
C ALA A 19 -2.55 10.72 -23.66
N PRO A 20 -2.52 11.69 -22.71
CA PRO A 20 -1.50 11.66 -21.68
C PRO A 20 -1.62 10.31 -20.98
N ALA A 21 -0.56 9.52 -21.04
CA ALA A 21 -0.46 8.33 -20.21
C ALA A 21 -0.75 8.81 -18.77
N ALA A 22 -1.77 8.24 -18.14
CA ALA A 22 -2.01 8.47 -16.72
C ALA A 22 -0.69 8.11 -16.04
N MET A 23 0.06 9.12 -15.57
CA MET A 23 1.35 8.91 -14.94
C MET A 23 1.07 8.11 -13.67
N ALA A 24 1.39 6.83 -13.71
CA ALA A 24 1.45 6.00 -12.52
C ALA A 24 2.44 6.66 -11.55
N GLY A 25 2.11 6.69 -10.26
CA GLY A 25 3.00 7.26 -9.26
C GLY A 25 4.24 6.39 -9.02
N PRO A 26 5.17 6.84 -8.15
CA PRO A 26 6.40 6.13 -7.84
C PRO A 26 6.19 4.67 -7.45
N ALA A 27 7.11 3.79 -7.85
CA ALA A 27 7.07 2.39 -7.49
C ALA A 27 8.46 1.78 -7.27
N LEU A 28 8.53 0.76 -6.38
CA LEU A 28 9.72 -0.02 -6.14
C LEU A 28 9.34 -1.45 -5.77
N LEU A 29 10.02 -2.44 -6.36
CA LEU A 29 9.90 -3.85 -6.03
C LEU A 29 11.26 -4.38 -5.58
N PHE A 30 11.30 -5.11 -4.48
CA PHE A 30 12.55 -5.63 -3.94
C PHE A 30 12.35 -6.93 -3.14
N GLU A 31 13.44 -7.65 -2.96
CA GLU A 31 13.53 -8.82 -2.07
C GLU A 31 14.11 -8.38 -0.71
N PRO A 32 13.36 -8.49 0.41
CA PRO A 32 13.82 -7.97 1.70
C PRO A 32 14.96 -8.76 2.34
N SER A 33 15.19 -10.02 1.95
CA SER A 33 16.23 -10.89 2.52
C SER A 33 17.65 -10.43 2.17
N ASN A 34 17.85 -9.86 0.99
CA ASN A 34 19.13 -9.41 0.47
C ASN A 34 19.14 -7.95 -0.01
N GLY A 35 17.96 -7.31 0.02
CA GLY A 35 17.77 -5.93 -0.44
C GLY A 35 17.76 -5.76 -1.96
N ALA A 36 17.78 -6.82 -2.75
CA ALA A 36 17.86 -6.77 -4.20
C ALA A 36 16.64 -6.04 -4.81
N VAL A 37 16.88 -4.98 -5.60
CA VAL A 37 15.84 -4.19 -6.27
C VAL A 37 15.53 -4.78 -7.62
N LEU A 38 14.31 -5.29 -7.79
CA LEU A 38 13.84 -5.92 -9.02
C LEU A 38 13.15 -4.95 -9.98
N TYR A 39 12.62 -3.84 -9.46
CA TYR A 39 12.01 -2.77 -10.24
C TYR A 39 12.09 -1.46 -9.46
N ALA A 40 12.36 -0.36 -10.14
CA ALA A 40 12.30 0.99 -9.58
C ALA A 40 11.82 1.98 -10.65
N GLU A 41 10.86 2.83 -10.28
CA GLU A 41 10.33 3.90 -11.10
C GLU A 41 10.10 5.10 -10.18
N ASP A 42 10.77 6.21 -10.46
CA ASP A 42 10.68 7.45 -9.68
C ASP A 42 10.83 7.23 -8.16
N ALA A 43 11.71 6.26 -7.76
CA ALA A 43 11.78 5.75 -6.41
C ALA A 43 12.11 6.81 -5.34
N ASP A 44 12.72 7.92 -5.73
CA ASP A 44 13.11 9.04 -4.87
C ASP A 44 12.16 10.24 -4.94
N THR A 45 11.13 10.17 -5.78
CA THR A 45 10.10 11.20 -5.86
C THR A 45 9.29 11.24 -4.56
N GLN A 46 9.23 12.42 -3.92
CA GLN A 46 8.46 12.59 -2.70
C GLN A 46 6.96 12.52 -2.95
N TRP A 47 6.27 11.81 -2.08
CA TRP A 47 4.84 11.54 -2.14
C TRP A 47 4.20 11.57 -0.77
N HIS A 48 2.89 11.85 -0.68
CA HIS A 48 2.17 11.71 0.59
C HIS A 48 1.94 10.23 0.91
N PRO A 49 2.41 9.74 2.09
CA PRO A 49 2.27 8.33 2.47
C PRO A 49 0.81 7.93 2.72
N ALA A 50 -0.05 8.86 3.09
CA ALA A 50 -1.36 8.53 3.65
C ALA A 50 -1.21 7.49 4.77
N SER A 51 -2.11 6.51 4.88
CA SER A 51 -2.04 5.49 5.94
C SER A 51 -0.88 4.50 5.84
N LEU A 52 0.03 4.61 4.86
CA LEU A 52 1.31 3.88 4.92
C LEU A 52 2.16 4.35 6.10
N THR A 53 1.96 5.58 6.60
CA THR A 53 2.51 6.11 7.85
C THR A 53 2.39 5.14 9.02
N LYS A 54 1.28 4.41 9.09
CA LYS A 54 1.01 3.45 10.17
C LYS A 54 1.99 2.26 10.21
N ILE A 55 2.77 2.04 9.14
CA ILE A 55 3.87 1.07 9.17
C ILE A 55 4.94 1.56 10.14
N MET A 56 5.28 2.87 10.12
CA MET A 56 6.21 3.46 11.09
C MET A 56 5.62 3.45 12.50
N THR A 57 4.33 3.75 12.65
CA THR A 57 3.66 3.68 13.97
C THR A 57 3.73 2.28 14.55
N ALA A 58 3.48 1.24 13.74
CA ALA A 58 3.64 -0.16 14.16
C ALA A 58 5.11 -0.48 14.50
N TYR A 59 6.06 -0.07 13.65
CA TYR A 59 7.49 -0.32 13.86
C TYR A 59 7.99 0.29 15.18
N VAL A 60 7.61 1.52 15.47
CA VAL A 60 7.98 2.20 16.74
C VAL A 60 7.31 1.50 17.94
N THR A 61 6.05 1.09 17.80
CA THR A 61 5.36 0.35 18.87
C THR A 61 6.00 -1.02 19.10
N PHE A 62 6.36 -1.76 18.05
CA PHE A 62 7.10 -3.02 18.17
C PHE A 62 8.47 -2.80 18.84
N SER A 63 9.14 -1.69 18.53
CA SER A 63 10.40 -1.33 19.20
C SER A 63 10.19 -1.09 20.69
N ALA A 64 9.14 -0.37 21.08
CA ALA A 64 8.78 -0.14 22.48
C ALA A 64 8.45 -1.44 23.24
N ILE A 65 7.83 -2.42 22.56
CA ILE A 65 7.58 -3.75 23.14
C ILE A 65 8.90 -4.52 23.30
N ARG A 66 9.76 -4.53 22.28
CA ARG A 66 11.09 -5.16 22.35
C ARG A 66 11.94 -4.59 23.48
N ASP A 67 11.87 -3.28 23.66
CA ASP A 67 12.67 -2.54 24.66
C ASP A 67 12.03 -2.57 26.07
N GLY A 68 10.88 -3.27 26.24
CA GLY A 68 10.21 -3.49 27.52
C GLY A 68 9.40 -2.30 28.05
N THR A 69 9.25 -1.23 27.25
CA THR A 69 8.42 -0.07 27.60
C THR A 69 6.93 -0.42 27.62
N LEU A 70 6.49 -1.29 26.72
CA LEU A 70 5.13 -1.83 26.63
C LEU A 70 5.18 -3.36 26.56
N THR A 71 4.02 -3.97 26.79
CA THR A 71 3.76 -5.38 26.48
C THR A 71 2.54 -5.47 25.56
N LEU A 72 2.32 -6.61 24.91
CA LEU A 72 1.10 -6.85 24.12
C LEU A 72 -0.18 -6.72 24.95
N ASP A 73 -0.12 -7.07 26.23
CA ASP A 73 -1.25 -7.03 27.17
C ASP A 73 -1.46 -5.65 27.82
N THR A 74 -0.51 -4.72 27.67
CA THR A 74 -0.64 -3.36 28.19
C THR A 74 -1.93 -2.74 27.69
N LYS A 75 -2.77 -2.24 28.61
CA LYS A 75 -4.00 -1.51 28.26
C LYS A 75 -3.67 -0.07 27.95
N ILE A 76 -4.13 0.40 26.82
CA ILE A 76 -4.03 1.79 26.36
C ILE A 76 -5.41 2.43 26.28
N GLU A 77 -5.51 3.70 26.61
CA GLU A 77 -6.77 4.42 26.75
C GLU A 77 -7.04 5.31 25.52
N CYS A 78 -8.31 5.42 25.14
CA CYS A 78 -8.76 6.35 24.12
C CYS A 78 -8.87 7.77 24.70
N SER A 79 -7.92 8.63 24.39
CA SER A 79 -7.92 10.04 24.77
C SER A 79 -8.97 10.84 23.98
N LYS A 80 -9.19 12.10 24.40
CA LYS A 80 -10.00 13.05 23.61
C LYS A 80 -9.41 13.27 22.22
N LEU A 81 -8.07 13.37 22.11
CA LEU A 81 -7.37 13.52 20.84
C LEU A 81 -7.58 12.29 19.93
N ALA A 82 -7.40 11.09 20.48
CA ALA A 82 -7.64 9.84 19.75
C ALA A 82 -9.10 9.74 19.26
N ASN A 83 -10.08 10.01 20.12
CA ASN A 83 -11.49 9.96 19.77
C ASN A 83 -11.87 10.99 18.68
N SER A 84 -11.23 12.17 18.64
CA SER A 84 -11.51 13.23 17.67
C SER A 84 -11.01 12.93 16.25
N GLN A 85 -10.19 11.88 16.05
CA GLN A 85 -9.60 11.58 14.76
C GLN A 85 -10.65 11.28 13.70
N GLY A 86 -10.33 11.69 12.46
CA GLY A 86 -11.16 11.38 11.28
C GLY A 86 -11.17 9.90 10.95
N PRO A 87 -12.10 9.41 10.13
CA PRO A 87 -12.16 8.02 9.70
C PRO A 87 -10.95 7.67 8.80
N THR A 88 -10.50 6.37 8.76
CA THR A 88 -11.14 5.21 9.42
C THR A 88 -10.76 5.11 10.88
N LYS A 89 -11.65 4.58 11.71
CA LYS A 89 -11.40 4.41 13.14
C LYS A 89 -12.16 3.21 13.72
N VAL A 90 -11.79 2.75 14.91
CA VAL A 90 -12.56 1.79 15.71
C VAL A 90 -13.76 2.51 16.32
N GLY A 91 -13.59 3.76 16.74
CA GLY A 91 -14.65 4.58 17.30
C GLY A 91 -14.88 4.33 18.79
N LEU A 92 -13.82 4.12 19.56
CA LEU A 92 -13.89 3.99 21.01
C LEU A 92 -14.36 5.28 21.68
N ALA A 93 -15.11 5.16 22.74
CA ALA A 93 -15.44 6.29 23.62
C ALA A 93 -14.17 6.76 24.36
N VAL A 94 -14.13 8.06 24.72
CA VAL A 94 -13.07 8.59 25.59
C VAL A 94 -13.05 7.82 26.91
N GLY A 95 -11.88 7.43 27.37
CA GLY A 95 -11.66 6.61 28.56
C GLY A 95 -11.80 5.09 28.34
N ALA A 96 -12.31 4.67 27.19
CA ALA A 96 -12.34 3.23 26.86
C ALA A 96 -10.93 2.70 26.57
N THR A 97 -10.67 1.45 26.94
CA THR A 97 -9.34 0.83 26.78
C THR A 97 -9.35 -0.36 25.85
N MET A 98 -8.19 -0.66 25.27
CA MET A 98 -7.88 -1.92 24.59
C MET A 98 -6.42 -2.31 24.86
N THR A 99 -6.07 -3.58 24.59
CA THR A 99 -4.67 -4.02 24.69
C THR A 99 -3.85 -3.49 23.52
N VAL A 100 -2.54 -3.35 23.71
CA VAL A 100 -1.59 -2.98 22.63
C VAL A 100 -1.68 -3.97 21.47
N GLU A 101 -1.85 -5.27 21.71
CA GLU A 101 -2.05 -6.25 20.66
C GLU A 101 -3.27 -5.94 19.81
N THR A 102 -4.44 -5.76 20.43
CA THR A 102 -5.69 -5.41 19.73
C THR A 102 -5.54 -4.08 18.97
N ALA A 103 -4.84 -3.12 19.56
CA ALA A 103 -4.55 -1.83 18.94
C ALA A 103 -3.67 -1.98 17.68
N LEU A 104 -2.58 -2.75 17.75
CA LEU A 104 -1.71 -3.04 16.60
C LEU A 104 -2.48 -3.76 15.48
N GLN A 105 -3.28 -4.75 15.82
CA GLN A 105 -4.13 -5.45 14.85
C GLN A 105 -5.11 -4.48 14.16
N ALA A 106 -5.78 -3.61 14.92
CA ALA A 106 -6.70 -2.60 14.36
C ALA A 106 -5.97 -1.51 13.55
N LEU A 107 -4.78 -1.09 13.98
CA LEU A 107 -3.91 -0.18 13.25
C LEU A 107 -3.55 -0.71 11.86
N ILE A 108 -3.12 -1.95 11.81
CA ILE A 108 -2.60 -2.61 10.60
C ILE A 108 -3.77 -2.98 9.66
N MET A 109 -4.71 -3.75 10.15
CA MET A 109 -5.76 -4.38 9.36
C MET A 109 -6.86 -3.38 8.98
N LYS A 110 -7.42 -2.63 9.97
CA LYS A 110 -8.50 -1.65 9.75
C LYS A 110 -7.99 -0.27 9.38
N SER A 111 -6.69 -0.01 9.59
CA SER A 111 -6.12 1.34 9.38
C SER A 111 -6.69 2.41 10.32
N ALA A 112 -6.98 2.03 11.57
CA ALA A 112 -7.67 2.89 12.55
C ALA A 112 -6.81 4.10 12.95
N ASN A 113 -7.35 5.32 12.75
CA ASN A 113 -6.65 6.59 13.03
C ASN A 113 -6.65 6.92 14.52
N ASP A 114 -7.75 6.66 15.20
CA ASP A 114 -7.87 6.79 16.65
C ASP A 114 -6.86 5.92 17.39
N VAL A 115 -6.74 4.67 16.97
CA VAL A 115 -5.81 3.71 17.55
C VAL A 115 -4.34 4.10 17.31
N ALA A 116 -4.03 4.72 16.16
CA ALA A 116 -2.68 5.24 15.92
C ALA A 116 -2.27 6.31 16.95
N VAL A 117 -3.20 7.17 17.33
CA VAL A 117 -2.96 8.19 18.38
C VAL A 117 -2.88 7.54 19.76
N MET A 118 -3.75 6.58 20.09
CA MET A 118 -3.67 5.82 21.35
C MET A 118 -2.31 5.17 21.54
N LEU A 119 -1.78 4.51 20.49
CA LEU A 119 -0.45 3.90 20.53
C LEU A 119 0.65 4.94 20.67
N ALA A 120 0.54 6.07 19.96
CA ALA A 120 1.49 7.17 20.06
C ALA A 120 1.60 7.73 21.49
N GLU A 121 0.46 8.01 22.12
CA GLU A 121 0.38 8.50 23.48
C GLU A 121 0.91 7.46 24.49
N ALA A 122 0.63 6.18 24.28
CA ALA A 122 1.10 5.11 25.16
C ALA A 122 2.62 4.88 25.08
N VAL A 123 3.23 5.05 23.91
CA VAL A 123 4.69 4.87 23.70
C VAL A 123 5.47 6.07 24.21
N SER A 124 5.03 7.28 23.94
CA SER A 124 5.83 8.50 24.11
C SER A 124 5.21 9.56 25.04
N GLY A 125 4.07 9.26 25.67
CA GLY A 125 3.35 10.16 26.56
C GLY A 125 2.52 11.24 25.84
N SER A 126 2.89 11.61 24.61
CA SER A 126 2.10 12.51 23.76
C SER A 126 2.22 12.15 22.27
N HIS A 127 1.28 12.63 21.48
CA HIS A 127 1.31 12.44 20.02
C HIS A 127 2.50 13.17 19.38
N GLU A 128 2.84 14.36 19.85
CA GLU A 128 3.95 15.18 19.37
C GLU A 128 5.29 14.50 19.64
N ALA A 129 5.54 14.05 20.88
CA ALA A 129 6.76 13.32 21.23
C ALA A 129 6.90 12.01 20.42
N PHE A 130 5.78 11.36 20.09
CA PHE A 130 5.80 10.19 19.23
C PHE A 130 6.19 10.53 17.79
N VAL A 131 5.71 11.64 17.24
CA VAL A 131 6.09 12.11 15.90
C VAL A 131 7.59 12.42 15.83
N ASP A 132 8.13 13.05 16.85
CA ASP A 132 9.59 13.27 16.96
C ASP A 132 10.35 11.94 16.97
N TYR A 133 9.84 10.97 17.73
CA TYR A 133 10.43 9.62 17.77
C TYR A 133 10.33 8.91 16.41
N MET A 134 9.19 9.03 15.68
CA MET A 134 9.05 8.51 14.32
C MET A 134 10.10 9.11 13.38
N ASN A 135 10.32 10.42 13.43
CA ASN A 135 11.31 11.11 12.58
C ASN A 135 12.75 10.71 12.96
N GLY A 136 13.05 10.57 14.24
CA GLY A 136 14.32 10.01 14.71
C GLY A 136 14.54 8.57 14.21
N MET A 137 13.48 7.75 14.21
CA MET A 137 13.54 6.39 13.68
C MET A 137 13.73 6.37 12.15
N ALA A 138 13.06 7.26 11.43
CA ALA A 138 13.25 7.43 9.99
C ALA A 138 14.72 7.75 9.66
N GLY A 139 15.35 8.65 10.43
CA GLY A 139 16.78 8.94 10.31
C GLY A 139 17.66 7.71 10.54
N ARG A 140 17.40 6.91 11.58
CA ARG A 140 18.13 5.66 11.87
C ARG A 140 17.99 4.60 10.78
N LEU A 141 16.83 4.55 10.11
CA LEU A 141 16.59 3.65 8.99
C LEU A 141 17.11 4.18 7.65
N GLY A 142 17.71 5.38 7.63
CA GLY A 142 18.22 6.02 6.42
C GLY A 142 17.10 6.47 5.47
N MET A 143 15.93 6.81 6.00
CA MET A 143 14.79 7.36 5.24
C MET A 143 14.97 8.88 5.07
N THR A 144 15.97 9.27 4.29
CA THR A 144 16.47 10.65 4.20
C THR A 144 15.53 11.65 3.55
N ARG A 145 14.51 11.17 2.84
CA ARG A 145 13.51 11.99 2.14
C ARG A 145 12.10 11.82 2.74
N THR A 146 12.04 11.41 4.01
CA THR A 146 10.79 11.19 4.74
C THR A 146 10.68 12.13 5.92
N LYS A 147 9.50 12.76 6.07
CA LYS A 147 9.09 13.50 7.25
C LYS A 147 7.68 13.06 7.66
N PHE A 148 7.52 12.69 8.91
CA PHE A 148 6.23 12.41 9.51
C PHE A 148 5.74 13.63 10.28
N ALA A 149 4.46 13.98 10.13
CA ALA A 149 3.79 15.06 10.86
C ALA A 149 2.71 14.54 11.83
N ASN A 150 2.29 13.27 11.64
CA ASN A 150 1.33 12.62 12.54
C ASN A 150 1.50 11.09 12.50
N ALA A 151 0.90 10.40 13.48
CA ALA A 151 1.02 8.95 13.62
C ALA A 151 0.08 8.15 12.70
N ASN A 152 -0.91 8.77 12.06
CA ASN A 152 -1.98 8.06 11.36
C ASN A 152 -2.01 8.26 9.84
N GLY A 153 -1.31 9.25 9.30
CA GLY A 153 -1.28 9.51 7.87
C GLY A 153 -2.44 10.37 7.35
N LEU A 154 -3.15 11.07 8.22
CA LEU A 154 -4.10 12.10 7.81
C LEU A 154 -3.39 13.24 7.08
N PRO A 155 -4.09 13.98 6.22
CA PRO A 155 -3.49 15.04 5.40
C PRO A 155 -2.69 16.04 6.22
N ASP A 156 -1.44 16.24 5.81
CA ASP A 156 -0.54 17.26 6.28
C ASP A 156 0.47 17.54 5.16
N HIS A 157 0.79 18.81 4.90
CA HIS A 157 1.68 19.21 3.81
C HIS A 157 3.13 18.79 4.04
N GLU A 158 3.54 18.70 5.30
CA GLU A 158 4.88 18.30 5.68
C GLU A 158 5.07 16.78 5.69
N GLN A 159 3.97 16.00 5.67
CA GLN A 159 4.02 14.55 5.72
C GLN A 159 4.31 13.95 4.36
N VAL A 160 5.56 13.61 4.14
CA VAL A 160 6.09 13.12 2.87
C VAL A 160 6.99 11.92 3.05
N THR A 161 7.11 11.10 2.01
CA THR A 161 8.00 9.94 1.94
C THR A 161 8.35 9.64 0.48
N THR A 162 9.14 8.59 0.24
CA THR A 162 9.46 8.08 -1.11
C THR A 162 9.23 6.57 -1.18
N ALA A 163 9.19 6.01 -2.39
CA ALA A 163 9.07 4.55 -2.55
C ALA A 163 10.31 3.84 -1.99
N ARG A 164 11.50 4.41 -2.14
CA ARG A 164 12.74 3.92 -1.52
C ARG A 164 12.67 3.89 -0.01
N ASP A 165 12.24 4.99 0.61
CA ASP A 165 12.21 5.09 2.07
C ASP A 165 11.17 4.13 2.67
N MET A 166 10.00 4.02 2.04
CA MET A 166 9.01 3.04 2.46
C MET A 166 9.47 1.59 2.27
N ALA A 167 10.29 1.32 1.24
CA ALA A 167 10.93 0.01 1.07
C ALA A 167 11.93 -0.30 2.19
N LYS A 168 12.75 0.69 2.61
CA LYS A 168 13.65 0.55 3.77
C LYS A 168 12.87 0.26 5.05
N LEU A 169 11.77 0.98 5.29
CA LEU A 169 10.91 0.74 6.44
C LEU A 169 10.27 -0.65 6.40
N ALA A 170 9.74 -1.08 5.25
CA ALA A 170 9.14 -2.39 5.10
C ALA A 170 10.17 -3.52 5.29
N ALA A 171 11.40 -3.35 4.77
CA ALA A 171 12.50 -4.28 5.00
C ALA A 171 12.86 -4.38 6.49
N ALA A 172 12.92 -3.23 7.20
CA ALA A 172 13.19 -3.19 8.63
C ALA A 172 12.10 -3.91 9.44
N VAL A 173 10.82 -3.71 9.11
CA VAL A 173 9.70 -4.42 9.77
C VAL A 173 9.87 -5.93 9.64
N VAL A 174 10.13 -6.43 8.44
CA VAL A 174 10.25 -7.89 8.18
C VAL A 174 11.49 -8.47 8.87
N ARG A 175 12.60 -7.73 8.89
CA ARG A 175 13.86 -8.16 9.50
C ARG A 175 13.82 -8.16 11.02
N ASP A 176 13.30 -7.07 11.62
CA ASP A 176 13.44 -6.79 13.06
C ASP A 176 12.28 -7.39 13.88
N PHE A 177 11.12 -7.62 13.24
CA PHE A 177 9.89 -8.03 13.91
C PHE A 177 9.16 -9.18 13.18
N PRO A 178 9.85 -10.27 12.79
CA PRO A 178 9.24 -11.38 12.07
C PRO A 178 8.13 -12.08 12.87
N GLN A 179 8.18 -12.03 14.21
CA GLN A 179 7.18 -12.60 15.11
C GLN A 179 5.79 -11.95 14.96
N TYR A 180 5.70 -10.72 14.43
CA TYR A 180 4.44 -10.02 14.18
C TYR A 180 3.97 -10.11 12.72
N ALA A 181 4.59 -10.99 11.90
CA ALA A 181 4.23 -11.16 10.50
C ALA A 181 2.74 -11.49 10.30
N TYR A 182 2.14 -12.24 11.24
CA TYR A 182 0.72 -12.60 11.19
C TYR A 182 -0.22 -11.40 11.17
N MET A 183 0.13 -10.29 11.84
CA MET A 183 -0.71 -9.09 11.89
C MET A 183 -0.89 -8.44 10.52
N TRP A 184 0.11 -8.54 9.64
CA TRP A 184 0.07 -7.96 8.29
C TRP A 184 -0.82 -8.75 7.32
N SER A 185 -1.05 -10.04 7.60
CA SER A 185 -1.86 -10.94 6.78
C SER A 185 -3.31 -11.10 7.27
N MET A 186 -3.68 -10.45 8.37
CA MET A 186 -5.03 -10.51 8.92
C MET A 186 -6.07 -9.97 7.94
N ARG A 187 -7.15 -10.73 7.75
CA ARG A 187 -8.28 -10.36 6.87
C ARG A 187 -9.45 -9.77 7.63
N GLU A 188 -9.64 -10.22 8.87
CA GLU A 188 -10.70 -9.77 9.75
C GLU A 188 -10.29 -9.85 11.21
N MET A 189 -10.96 -9.10 12.07
CA MET A 189 -10.83 -9.15 13.52
C MET A 189 -12.12 -8.69 14.20
N ARG A 190 -12.21 -8.95 15.51
CA ARG A 190 -13.30 -8.45 16.36
C ARG A 190 -12.78 -7.50 17.42
N VAL A 191 -13.50 -6.39 17.61
CA VAL A 191 -13.31 -5.49 18.75
C VAL A 191 -14.67 -5.34 19.45
N GLY A 192 -14.85 -6.01 20.57
CA GLY A 192 -16.16 -6.12 21.21
C GLY A 192 -17.21 -6.74 20.27
N LYS A 193 -18.26 -5.97 19.95
CA LYS A 193 -19.32 -6.39 19.01
C LYS A 193 -19.01 -6.06 17.54
N LEU A 194 -17.95 -5.28 17.28
CA LEU A 194 -17.60 -4.83 15.92
C LEU A 194 -16.82 -5.92 15.19
N GLN A 195 -17.30 -6.33 14.03
CA GLN A 195 -16.54 -7.11 13.06
C GLN A 195 -15.85 -6.15 12.10
N LEU A 196 -14.54 -6.23 12.00
CA LEU A 196 -13.72 -5.38 11.16
C LEU A 196 -13.08 -6.22 10.05
N HIS A 197 -12.97 -5.65 8.85
CA HIS A 197 -12.39 -6.31 7.68
C HIS A 197 -11.26 -5.47 7.10
N THR A 198 -10.31 -6.15 6.45
CA THR A 198 -9.18 -5.50 5.79
C THR A 198 -9.61 -4.72 4.53
N HIS A 199 -8.86 -3.66 4.22
CA HIS A 199 -8.95 -2.94 2.94
C HIS A 199 -7.91 -3.43 1.91
N ASN A 200 -7.13 -4.45 2.26
CA ASN A 200 -6.07 -5.00 1.40
C ASN A 200 -6.62 -6.16 0.56
N GLY A 201 -7.08 -5.84 -0.66
CA GLY A 201 -7.59 -6.86 -1.60
C GLY A 201 -6.54 -7.87 -2.07
N LEU A 202 -5.23 -7.57 -1.92
CA LEU A 202 -4.18 -8.51 -2.28
C LEU A 202 -4.21 -9.78 -1.42
N LEU A 203 -4.54 -9.65 -0.14
CA LEU A 203 -4.63 -10.78 0.80
C LEU A 203 -5.67 -11.84 0.39
N THR A 204 -6.68 -11.45 -0.37
CA THR A 204 -7.75 -12.35 -0.82
C THR A 204 -7.60 -12.81 -2.26
N ASN A 205 -6.96 -11.99 -3.12
CA ASN A 205 -7.04 -12.17 -4.56
C ASN A 205 -5.68 -12.50 -5.21
N TYR A 206 -4.59 -12.53 -4.44
CA TYR A 206 -3.27 -12.81 -5.00
C TYR A 206 -2.61 -14.01 -4.30
N PRO A 207 -2.19 -15.05 -5.04
CA PRO A 207 -1.54 -16.23 -4.46
C PRO A 207 -0.25 -15.87 -3.72
N GLY A 208 -0.16 -16.27 -2.45
CA GLY A 208 0.98 -15.95 -1.59
C GLY A 208 0.94 -14.53 -1.00
N GLY A 209 -0.09 -13.72 -1.27
CA GLY A 209 -0.24 -12.39 -0.68
C GLY A 209 -0.33 -12.45 0.85
N ASP A 210 0.62 -11.79 1.55
CA ASP A 210 0.78 -11.87 3.01
C ASP A 210 0.98 -10.52 3.70
N GLY A 211 0.80 -9.41 2.99
CA GLY A 211 0.87 -8.06 3.59
C GLY A 211 0.80 -6.94 2.54
N MET A 212 1.11 -5.72 2.92
CA MET A 212 1.26 -5.20 4.28
C MET A 212 0.20 -4.13 4.56
N LYS A 213 0.26 -2.99 3.89
CA LYS A 213 -0.56 -1.81 4.23
C LYS A 213 -1.05 -1.07 3.01
N THR A 214 -2.28 -0.56 3.11
CA THR A 214 -2.89 0.33 2.12
C THR A 214 -2.96 1.76 2.66
N GLY A 215 -2.93 2.74 1.76
CA GLY A 215 -3.10 4.16 2.07
C GLY A 215 -3.95 4.87 1.04
N PHE A 216 -4.65 5.92 1.47
CA PHE A 216 -5.40 6.79 0.59
C PHE A 216 -5.68 8.13 1.26
N ILE A 217 -5.34 9.20 0.59
CA ILE A 217 -5.90 10.55 0.73
C ILE A 217 -6.09 11.15 -0.66
N CYS A 218 -6.90 12.20 -0.80
CA CYS A 218 -7.19 12.79 -2.10
C CYS A 218 -5.93 13.24 -2.84
N ASP A 219 -4.98 13.79 -2.12
CA ASP A 219 -3.74 14.35 -2.66
C ASP A 219 -2.69 13.28 -3.00
N SER A 220 -2.80 12.07 -2.44
CA SER A 220 -1.90 10.96 -2.76
C SER A 220 -2.45 9.98 -3.78
N GLY A 221 -3.77 9.91 -3.97
CA GLY A 221 -4.38 8.76 -4.60
C GLY A 221 -4.24 7.49 -3.76
N PHE A 222 -4.37 6.32 -4.37
CA PHE A 222 -4.32 5.02 -3.70
C PHE A 222 -2.89 4.49 -3.66
N ASN A 223 -2.38 4.28 -2.45
CA ASN A 223 -1.03 3.79 -2.15
C ASN A 223 -1.05 2.38 -1.57
N MET A 224 0.07 1.64 -1.69
CA MET A 224 0.22 0.34 -1.09
C MET A 224 1.68 -0.03 -0.85
N VAL A 225 1.96 -0.63 0.29
CA VAL A 225 3.07 -1.56 0.47
C VAL A 225 2.46 -2.95 0.44
N ALA A 226 2.79 -3.71 -0.58
CA ALA A 226 2.30 -5.06 -0.83
C ALA A 226 3.41 -6.07 -0.58
N SER A 227 3.10 -7.22 0.01
CA SER A 227 4.06 -8.32 0.10
C SER A 227 3.41 -9.65 -0.28
N ALA A 228 4.23 -10.55 -0.82
CA ALA A 228 3.85 -11.92 -1.08
C ALA A 228 5.04 -12.85 -0.89
N THR A 229 4.75 -14.08 -0.46
CA THR A 229 5.74 -15.15 -0.31
C THR A 229 5.34 -16.35 -1.18
N ARG A 230 6.29 -16.83 -2.01
CA ARG A 230 6.15 -18.05 -2.81
C ARG A 230 7.45 -18.82 -2.74
N ASP A 231 7.37 -20.12 -2.55
CA ASP A 231 8.52 -21.05 -2.50
C ASP A 231 9.63 -20.55 -1.55
N GLY A 232 9.22 -20.03 -0.38
CA GLY A 232 10.11 -19.47 0.62
C GLY A 232 10.69 -18.09 0.33
N ARG A 233 10.46 -17.52 -0.86
CA ARG A 233 10.91 -16.19 -1.27
C ARG A 233 9.83 -15.15 -1.01
N LYS A 234 10.18 -14.10 -0.28
CA LYS A 234 9.32 -12.93 -0.05
C LYS A 234 9.72 -11.79 -0.97
N LEU A 235 8.74 -11.18 -1.63
CA LEU A 235 8.91 -9.93 -2.36
C LEU A 235 8.01 -8.85 -1.76
N ILE A 236 8.48 -7.60 -1.84
CA ILE A 236 7.73 -6.41 -1.39
C ILE A 236 7.69 -5.39 -2.51
N ALA A 237 6.47 -4.92 -2.83
CA ALA A 237 6.23 -3.83 -3.77
C ALA A 237 5.70 -2.60 -3.03
N VAL A 238 6.31 -1.46 -3.24
CA VAL A 238 5.82 -0.13 -2.80
C VAL A 238 5.27 0.58 -4.02
N ILE A 239 4.03 1.04 -3.96
CA ILE A 239 3.38 1.78 -5.05
C ILE A 239 2.62 2.98 -4.50
N PHE A 240 2.64 4.07 -5.28
CA PHE A 240 1.93 5.30 -4.95
C PHE A 240 1.05 5.77 -6.11
N GLY A 241 0.03 6.56 -5.80
CA GLY A 241 -0.62 7.45 -6.74
C GLY A 241 -1.62 6.81 -7.69
N GLU A 242 -2.11 5.61 -7.43
CA GLU A 242 -3.11 5.00 -8.28
C GLU A 242 -4.47 5.71 -8.19
N ALA A 243 -5.22 5.71 -9.31
CA ALA A 243 -6.49 6.40 -9.41
C ALA A 243 -7.60 5.72 -8.60
N THR A 244 -7.55 4.38 -8.49
CA THR A 244 -8.55 3.58 -7.78
C THR A 244 -7.91 2.51 -6.90
N ALA A 245 -8.68 2.00 -5.91
CA ALA A 245 -8.26 0.87 -5.09
C ALA A 245 -8.06 -0.42 -5.92
N HIS A 246 -8.77 -0.56 -7.03
CA HIS A 246 -8.62 -1.68 -7.96
C HIS A 246 -7.28 -1.59 -8.70
N ASP A 247 -6.98 -0.43 -9.33
CA ASP A 247 -5.74 -0.23 -10.09
C ASP A 247 -4.51 -0.43 -9.20
N ARG A 248 -4.55 0.09 -7.97
CA ARG A 248 -3.53 -0.16 -6.95
C ARG A 248 -3.29 -1.67 -6.72
N SER A 249 -4.36 -2.45 -6.59
CA SER A 249 -4.24 -3.89 -6.35
C SER A 249 -3.72 -4.63 -7.59
N VAL A 250 -4.14 -4.23 -8.78
CA VAL A 250 -3.66 -4.76 -10.05
C VAL A 250 -2.17 -4.47 -10.25
N ARG A 251 -1.75 -3.20 -10.04
CA ARG A 251 -0.33 -2.83 -10.18
C ARG A 251 0.55 -3.57 -9.18
N ALA A 252 0.11 -3.72 -7.93
CA ALA A 252 0.83 -4.48 -6.92
C ALA A 252 0.99 -5.96 -7.33
N ALA A 253 -0.10 -6.59 -7.78
CA ALA A 253 -0.08 -7.97 -8.25
C ALA A 253 0.86 -8.15 -9.46
N ASN A 254 0.81 -7.25 -10.44
CA ASN A 254 1.66 -7.31 -11.63
C ASN A 254 3.14 -7.14 -11.29
N LEU A 255 3.50 -6.20 -10.39
CA LEU A 255 4.88 -6.03 -9.96
C LEU A 255 5.40 -7.26 -9.21
N LEU A 256 4.62 -7.81 -8.29
CA LEU A 256 4.98 -9.02 -7.56
C LEU A 256 5.14 -10.20 -8.52
N GLN A 257 4.21 -10.38 -9.47
CA GLN A 257 4.27 -11.43 -10.48
C GLN A 257 5.53 -11.30 -11.35
N HIS A 258 5.78 -10.10 -11.86
CA HIS A 258 7.01 -9.80 -12.61
C HIS A 258 8.26 -10.14 -11.79
N GLY A 259 8.27 -9.82 -10.50
CA GLY A 259 9.41 -10.14 -9.63
C GLY A 259 9.63 -11.63 -9.48
N PHE A 260 8.59 -12.42 -9.24
CA PHE A 260 8.72 -13.88 -9.15
C PHE A 260 9.15 -14.52 -10.46
N GLU A 261 8.68 -14.03 -11.61
CA GLU A 261 9.04 -14.56 -12.93
C GLU A 261 10.47 -14.19 -13.37
N THR A 262 10.96 -13.01 -12.99
CA THR A 262 12.24 -12.49 -13.49
C THR A 262 13.39 -12.64 -12.48
N HIS A 263 13.12 -13.09 -11.27
CA HIS A 263 14.10 -13.12 -10.18
C HIS A 263 15.35 -13.92 -10.53
N GLU A 264 15.21 -15.14 -11.06
CA GLU A 264 16.35 -16.01 -11.37
C GLU A 264 17.27 -15.38 -12.42
N TRP A 265 16.69 -14.80 -13.45
CA TRP A 265 17.43 -14.09 -14.48
C TRP A 265 18.17 -12.87 -13.93
N LYS A 266 17.50 -12.05 -13.15
CA LYS A 266 18.10 -10.83 -12.58
C LYS A 266 19.20 -11.14 -11.57
N SER A 267 19.02 -12.13 -10.73
CA SER A 267 20.04 -12.53 -9.75
C SER A 267 21.37 -12.94 -10.39
N PHE A 268 21.30 -13.47 -11.61
CA PHE A 268 22.48 -13.89 -12.37
C PHE A 268 23.34 -12.71 -12.88
N PHE A 269 22.73 -11.55 -13.16
CA PHE A 269 23.42 -10.37 -13.73
C PHE A 269 23.84 -9.31 -12.68
N GLY A 270 23.70 -9.58 -11.40
CA GLY A 270 24.06 -8.65 -10.33
C GLY A 270 23.05 -7.52 -10.18
N VAL A 271 22.12 -7.67 -9.24
CA VAL A 271 21.06 -6.68 -8.96
C VAL A 271 21.56 -5.68 -7.93
N GLN A 272 21.26 -4.39 -8.15
CA GLN A 272 21.54 -3.36 -7.16
C GLN A 272 20.65 -3.57 -5.92
N THR A 273 21.21 -3.31 -4.75
CA THR A 273 20.44 -3.36 -3.50
C THR A 273 19.80 -2.01 -3.19
N LEU A 274 18.82 -1.97 -2.29
CA LEU A 274 18.18 -0.74 -1.82
C LEU A 274 19.16 0.35 -1.39
N ASN A 275 20.27 -0.06 -0.77
CA ASN A 275 21.30 0.85 -0.28
C ASN A 275 22.28 1.29 -1.38
N ALA A 276 22.47 0.46 -2.40
CA ALA A 276 23.37 0.73 -3.53
C ALA A 276 22.67 1.35 -4.74
N LEU A 277 21.34 1.36 -4.76
CA LEU A 277 20.56 1.98 -5.83
C LEU A 277 20.90 3.48 -5.88
N PRO A 278 21.38 4.04 -7.02
CA PRO A 278 21.68 5.47 -7.14
C PRO A 278 20.51 6.34 -6.71
N VAL A 279 20.80 7.39 -5.95
CA VAL A 279 19.78 8.37 -5.52
C VAL A 279 19.60 9.38 -6.65
N ASP A 280 18.35 9.63 -7.04
CA ASP A 280 18.03 10.74 -7.92
C ASP A 280 17.95 12.04 -7.11
N GLU A 281 19.06 12.79 -7.11
CA GLU A 281 19.14 14.08 -6.41
C GLU A 281 18.21 15.13 -7.01
N ASN A 282 17.78 14.95 -8.25
CA ASN A 282 16.87 15.86 -8.97
C ASN A 282 15.41 15.41 -8.87
N ALA A 283 15.13 14.32 -8.14
CA ALA A 283 13.78 13.82 -7.97
C ALA A 283 12.86 14.89 -7.35
N LYS A 284 11.82 15.24 -8.08
CA LYS A 284 10.91 16.33 -7.73
C LYS A 284 9.97 15.90 -6.61
N MET A 285 9.54 16.86 -5.81
CA MET A 285 8.38 16.72 -4.99
C MET A 285 7.13 16.82 -5.90
N VAL A 286 6.45 15.72 -6.14
CA VAL A 286 5.18 15.71 -6.89
C VAL A 286 4.00 15.98 -5.96
N VAL A 287 4.28 16.16 -4.68
CA VAL A 287 3.27 16.48 -3.69
C VAL A 287 2.62 17.80 -4.06
N SER A 288 1.36 17.70 -4.23
CA SER A 288 0.46 18.67 -4.83
C SER A 288 0.56 20.05 -4.19
N LYS A 289 0.52 21.05 -5.07
CA LYS A 289 0.06 22.38 -4.65
C LYS A 289 -1.30 22.20 -3.95
N PRO A 290 -1.60 22.96 -2.87
CA PRO A 290 -2.90 22.91 -2.24
C PRO A 290 -4.02 22.97 -3.29
N GLY A 291 -4.92 21.98 -3.27
CA GLY A 291 -6.05 21.91 -4.21
C GLY A 291 -5.88 21.02 -5.44
N ARG A 292 -4.73 20.36 -5.67
CA ARG A 292 -4.60 19.34 -6.72
C ARG A 292 -5.08 17.98 -6.18
N VAL A 293 -6.27 17.59 -6.56
CA VAL A 293 -6.82 16.26 -6.28
C VAL A 293 -6.25 15.26 -7.29
N ILE A 294 -5.51 14.26 -6.82
CA ILE A 294 -4.93 13.21 -7.66
C ILE A 294 -5.97 12.11 -7.95
N SER A 295 -6.86 11.85 -6.99
CA SER A 295 -7.89 10.84 -7.16
C SER A 295 -9.24 11.41 -7.61
N PRO A 296 -9.86 10.88 -8.66
CA PRO A 296 -11.19 11.30 -9.12
C PRO A 296 -12.31 11.05 -8.09
N VAL A 297 -12.05 10.22 -7.07
CA VAL A 297 -13.04 9.89 -6.02
C VAL A 297 -13.30 11.07 -5.07
N CYS A 298 -12.40 12.05 -5.00
CA CYS A 298 -12.44 13.16 -4.06
C CYS A 298 -13.04 14.47 -4.63
N GLY A 299 -13.27 14.53 -5.94
CA GLY A 299 -13.83 15.73 -6.56
C GLY A 299 -15.34 15.79 -6.47
N THR A 300 -15.91 16.85 -5.88
CA THR A 300 -17.34 17.17 -5.99
C THR A 300 -17.70 17.71 -7.38
N ALA A 301 -16.73 18.05 -8.20
CA ALA A 301 -16.87 18.54 -9.56
C ALA A 301 -16.49 17.45 -10.57
N GLY A 302 -17.36 16.48 -10.77
CA GLY A 302 -17.01 15.52 -11.80
C GLY A 302 -17.96 14.34 -11.94
N ARG A 303 -19.24 14.60 -12.21
CA ARG A 303 -20.03 13.70 -13.02
C ARG A 303 -19.58 13.77 -14.48
N ALA A 304 -18.37 13.33 -14.74
CA ALA A 304 -17.91 12.96 -16.07
C ALA A 304 -16.84 11.89 -15.88
N VAL A 305 -17.24 10.74 -15.36
CA VAL A 305 -16.46 9.53 -15.51
C VAL A 305 -16.52 9.18 -16.99
N ALA A 306 -15.48 9.56 -17.74
CA ALA A 306 -15.23 8.96 -19.02
C ALA A 306 -15.19 7.45 -18.78
N LYS A 307 -16.09 6.70 -19.42
CA LYS A 307 -16.08 5.24 -19.45
C LYS A 307 -14.71 4.81 -20.00
N VAL A 308 -13.77 4.53 -19.12
CA VAL A 308 -12.52 3.85 -19.49
C VAL A 308 -12.96 2.48 -19.99
N LYS A 309 -12.81 2.25 -21.29
CA LYS A 309 -12.99 0.92 -21.91
C LYS A 309 -12.13 -0.06 -21.12
N ARG A 310 -12.75 -1.09 -20.57
CA ARG A 310 -12.06 -2.23 -19.98
C ARG A 310 -11.07 -2.76 -21.00
N HIS A 311 -9.78 -2.65 -20.74
CA HIS A 311 -8.79 -3.44 -21.41
C HIS A 311 -8.93 -4.87 -20.89
N GLN A 312 -9.45 -5.74 -21.74
CA GLN A 312 -9.40 -7.18 -21.52
C GLN A 312 -7.93 -7.58 -21.46
N ILE A 313 -7.55 -8.22 -20.38
CA ILE A 313 -6.30 -8.95 -20.27
C ILE A 313 -6.38 -10.06 -21.30
N VAL A 314 -5.58 -9.98 -22.36
CA VAL A 314 -5.40 -11.08 -23.32
C VAL A 314 -4.59 -12.15 -22.59
N ALA A 315 -5.28 -13.16 -22.07
CA ALA A 315 -4.65 -14.41 -21.69
C ALA A 315 -4.10 -15.05 -22.97
N GLY A 316 -2.80 -15.32 -22.99
CA GLY A 316 -2.13 -15.99 -24.08
C GLY A 316 -2.82 -17.32 -24.38
N ASP A 317 -3.19 -17.45 -25.64
CA ASP A 317 -3.77 -18.65 -26.23
C ASP A 317 -2.71 -19.79 -26.28
N SER A 318 -2.87 -20.74 -25.36
CA SER A 318 -2.22 -22.04 -25.49
C SER A 318 -3.30 -23.06 -25.87
N GLY A 319 -3.41 -23.31 -27.18
CA GLY A 319 -4.34 -24.27 -27.72
C GLY A 319 -4.12 -25.67 -27.18
N ALA A 320 -5.17 -26.26 -26.64
CA ALA A 320 -5.34 -27.70 -26.55
C ALA A 320 -6.83 -28.05 -26.69
N HIS A 321 -7.15 -28.75 -27.74
CA HIS A 321 -8.44 -29.35 -28.00
C HIS A 321 -8.92 -30.24 -26.83
N ALA A 322 -10.06 -29.91 -26.25
CA ALA A 322 -10.84 -30.87 -25.47
C ALA A 322 -12.27 -30.93 -25.98
N ARG A 323 -12.62 -32.13 -26.53
CA ARG A 323 -13.94 -32.47 -27.08
C ARG A 323 -15.01 -32.46 -25.98
N HIS A 324 -16.13 -31.83 -26.27
CA HIS A 324 -17.37 -31.94 -25.49
C HIS A 324 -17.86 -33.38 -25.41
N VAL A 325 -17.95 -33.92 -24.19
CA VAL A 325 -18.79 -35.09 -23.90
C VAL A 325 -19.95 -34.60 -23.03
N ARG A 326 -21.13 -34.65 -23.60
CA ARG A 326 -22.42 -34.30 -23.03
C ARG A 326 -22.90 -35.44 -22.14
N ALA A 327 -22.80 -35.33 -20.81
CA ALA A 327 -23.38 -36.31 -19.88
C ALA A 327 -24.83 -35.94 -19.56
N LYS A 328 -25.75 -36.87 -19.83
CA LYS A 328 -27.19 -36.82 -19.47
C LYS A 328 -27.35 -37.00 -17.96
N ARG A 329 -28.24 -36.19 -17.36
CA ARG A 329 -28.76 -36.40 -16.00
C ARG A 329 -29.72 -37.62 -15.97
N PRO A 330 -29.67 -38.49 -15.01
CA PRO A 330 -30.77 -39.40 -14.69
C PRO A 330 -31.77 -38.75 -13.74
N GLY A 331 -33.03 -39.09 -13.99
CA GLY A 331 -34.19 -38.52 -13.31
C GLY A 331 -34.39 -39.07 -11.90
N SER A 332 -35.16 -38.29 -11.16
CA SER A 332 -35.76 -38.57 -9.86
C SER A 332 -36.65 -39.83 -9.88
N ALA A 333 -36.48 -40.70 -8.87
CA ALA A 333 -37.52 -41.68 -8.48
C ALA A 333 -37.88 -41.48 -6.99
N VAL A 334 -39.10 -41.13 -6.75
CA VAL A 334 -39.79 -41.17 -5.46
C VAL A 334 -40.25 -42.62 -5.20
N VAL A 335 -39.97 -43.18 -4.03
CA VAL A 335 -40.77 -44.24 -3.43
C VAL A 335 -40.66 -44.19 -1.90
N ARG A 336 -41.84 -43.97 -1.28
CA ARG A 336 -42.42 -44.33 0.04
C ARG A 336 -41.58 -44.12 1.31
#